data_c505994d20b7528e41742ee079d00009
#
_entry.id   c505994d20b7528e41742ee079d00009
#
_cell.length_a   1.000
_cell.length_b   1.000
_cell.length_c   1.000
_cell.angle_alpha   90.00
_cell.angle_beta   90.00
_cell.angle_gamma   90.00
#
_symmetry.space_group_name_H-M   'P 1'
#
loop_
_entity.id
_entity.type
_entity.pdbx_description
1 polymer ?
#
loop_
_entity_poly.entity_id
_entity_poly.type
_entity_poly.pdbx_seq_one_letter_code
_entity_poly.pdbx_strand_id
1 'polypeptide(L)'
;MRSTIKIVILLFFICTSMSGASFPDMEKYMRQHALIWEQLPMQWNEGAFLGNGLVGMMVYADSTLNALVFHLGRPDVTDHRKAPYRKTSIGTEEADKMVDFCRLDVGKMLLFPEGKILSGTFYLDIYNAELTGHLKTDKGDLTFHAYTPQPEEVNIVEVSSGVPYRWKGIPGNPCSPRIRVFPHLKEKLKYKDNPAPVVDQKDKEGSWVQSLLAGGDYATYWKEVPGGKSRSVLYVSTANEVPASSLSLAKAMKTVEATQITGTKLLKQKTRQWWNAYHERSFLSIPDKKLENFYFIQMYKLA
;
A
#
# COMPACT_ATOMS: atom_id res chain seq x y z
N MET A 1 -14.72 -26.60 57.50
CA MET A 1 -13.91 -27.18 56.38
C MET A 1 -14.69 -27.85 55.23
N ARG A 2 -15.98 -28.24 55.41
CA ARG A 2 -16.75 -28.88 54.31
C ARG A 2 -17.43 -27.94 53.32
N SER A 3 -17.58 -26.66 53.65
CA SER A 3 -18.27 -25.68 52.77
C SER A 3 -17.35 -25.08 51.69
N THR A 4 -16.05 -24.91 51.98
CA THR A 4 -15.08 -24.30 51.06
C THR A 4 -14.72 -25.21 49.90
N ILE A 5 -14.73 -26.53 50.10
CA ILE A 5 -14.43 -27.53 49.05
C ILE A 5 -15.52 -27.58 47.96
N LYS A 6 -16.79 -27.36 48.35
CA LYS A 6 -17.92 -27.35 47.39
C LYS A 6 -17.89 -26.13 46.47
N ILE A 7 -17.43 -24.97 46.95
CA ILE A 7 -17.31 -23.73 46.13
C ILE A 7 -16.16 -23.84 45.14
N VAL A 8 -15.04 -24.46 45.52
CA VAL A 8 -13.88 -24.66 44.61
C VAL A 8 -14.22 -25.63 43.49
N ILE A 9 -14.99 -26.70 43.79
CA ILE A 9 -15.43 -27.67 42.77
C ILE A 9 -16.44 -27.01 41.82
N LEU A 10 -17.32 -26.13 42.28
CA LEU A 10 -18.28 -25.42 41.41
C LEU A 10 -17.59 -24.42 40.48
N LEU A 11 -16.56 -23.71 40.97
CA LEU A 11 -15.74 -22.80 40.14
C LEU A 11 -14.90 -23.55 39.08
N PHE A 12 -14.41 -24.76 39.40
CA PHE A 12 -13.69 -25.57 38.44
C PHE A 12 -14.60 -26.14 37.33
N PHE A 13 -15.89 -26.45 37.66
CA PHE A 13 -16.85 -26.90 36.65
C PHE A 13 -17.34 -25.80 35.73
N ILE A 14 -17.35 -24.54 36.18
CA ILE A 14 -17.71 -23.39 35.34
C ILE A 14 -16.58 -23.07 34.33
N CYS A 15 -15.31 -23.28 34.68
CA CYS A 15 -14.19 -23.11 33.78
C CYS A 15 -14.07 -24.20 32.67
N THR A 16 -14.61 -25.40 32.90
CA THR A 16 -14.53 -26.50 31.92
C THR A 16 -15.67 -26.49 30.88
N SER A 17 -16.73 -25.72 31.10
CA SER A 17 -17.84 -25.62 30.15
C SER A 17 -17.71 -24.49 29.12
N MET A 18 -16.59 -23.74 29.10
CA MET A 18 -16.32 -22.72 28.07
C MET A 18 -15.46 -23.25 26.91
N SER A 19 -15.16 -24.53 26.84
CA SER A 19 -14.44 -25.16 25.73
C SER A 19 -15.42 -25.66 24.66
N GLY A 20 -15.90 -24.76 23.81
CA GLY A 20 -16.78 -25.15 22.73
C GLY A 20 -17.33 -24.04 21.83
N ALA A 21 -16.91 -22.79 22.02
CA ALA A 21 -17.17 -21.80 21.01
C ALA A 21 -16.27 -22.10 19.80
N SER A 22 -16.76 -22.85 18.83
CA SER A 22 -16.08 -22.93 17.53
C SER A 22 -15.98 -21.51 16.99
N PHE A 23 -14.76 -21.04 16.74
CA PHE A 23 -14.59 -19.79 16.03
C PHE A 23 -15.38 -19.89 14.71
N PRO A 24 -16.08 -18.82 14.31
CA PRO A 24 -16.75 -18.81 13.02
C PRO A 24 -15.71 -19.04 11.92
N ASP A 25 -16.14 -19.57 10.80
CA ASP A 25 -15.35 -19.60 9.57
C ASP A 25 -14.91 -18.15 9.26
N MET A 26 -13.65 -17.85 9.56
CA MET A 26 -13.11 -16.48 9.47
C MET A 26 -13.16 -15.96 8.05
N GLU A 27 -12.92 -16.79 7.05
CA GLU A 27 -13.02 -16.36 5.65
C GLU A 27 -14.45 -15.91 5.32
N LYS A 28 -15.43 -16.73 5.67
CA LYS A 28 -16.85 -16.42 5.45
C LYS A 28 -17.28 -15.18 6.25
N TYR A 29 -16.80 -15.06 7.48
CA TYR A 29 -17.09 -13.90 8.33
C TYR A 29 -16.48 -12.62 7.77
N MET A 30 -15.21 -12.64 7.37
CA MET A 30 -14.48 -11.48 6.89
C MET A 30 -14.94 -10.98 5.50
N ARG A 31 -15.58 -11.82 4.69
CA ARG A 31 -16.16 -11.40 3.41
C ARG A 31 -17.19 -10.28 3.55
N GLN A 32 -17.92 -10.21 4.67
CA GLN A 32 -18.87 -9.11 4.93
C GLN A 32 -18.20 -7.78 5.24
N HIS A 33 -16.89 -7.78 5.52
CA HIS A 33 -16.09 -6.61 5.84
C HIS A 33 -15.22 -6.15 4.66
N ALA A 34 -15.35 -6.78 3.48
CA ALA A 34 -14.68 -6.33 2.27
C ALA A 34 -15.09 -4.89 1.92
N LEU A 35 -14.14 -4.13 1.38
CA LEU A 35 -14.43 -2.78 0.93
C LEU A 35 -14.80 -2.80 -0.55
N ILE A 36 -15.92 -2.17 -0.87
CA ILE A 36 -16.48 -2.14 -2.22
C ILE A 36 -16.61 -0.70 -2.69
N TRP A 37 -16.04 -0.42 -3.85
CA TRP A 37 -16.26 0.82 -4.59
C TRP A 37 -17.11 0.51 -5.81
N GLU A 38 -18.38 0.90 -5.77
CA GLU A 38 -19.31 0.72 -6.90
C GLU A 38 -19.01 1.68 -8.05
N GLN A 39 -18.21 2.69 -7.79
CA GLN A 39 -17.68 3.66 -8.76
C GLN A 39 -16.18 3.85 -8.50
N LEU A 40 -15.44 4.24 -9.54
CA LEU A 40 -14.01 4.52 -9.38
C LEU A 40 -13.77 5.67 -8.41
N PRO A 41 -12.94 5.51 -7.38
CA PRO A 41 -12.50 6.62 -6.55
C PRO A 41 -11.64 7.56 -7.41
N MET A 42 -11.93 8.86 -7.37
CA MET A 42 -11.30 9.86 -8.22
C MET A 42 -10.19 10.62 -7.51
N GLN A 43 -10.01 10.40 -6.21
CA GLN A 43 -9.01 11.06 -5.39
C GLN A 43 -8.22 10.02 -4.58
N TRP A 44 -6.97 10.35 -4.29
CA TRP A 44 -6.07 9.43 -3.56
C TRP A 44 -6.60 9.05 -2.17
N ASN A 45 -7.24 9.97 -1.46
CA ASN A 45 -7.80 9.74 -0.12
C ASN A 45 -9.08 8.89 -0.12
N GLU A 46 -9.68 8.67 -1.28
CA GLU A 46 -10.84 7.79 -1.48
C GLU A 46 -10.42 6.43 -2.05
N GLY A 47 -9.15 6.31 -2.45
CA GLY A 47 -8.61 5.15 -3.15
C GLY A 47 -8.58 3.87 -2.30
N ALA A 48 -8.58 2.75 -3.00
CA ALA A 48 -8.27 1.46 -2.38
C ALA A 48 -6.79 1.42 -1.96
N PHE A 49 -6.51 0.78 -0.84
CA PHE A 49 -5.16 0.77 -0.27
C PHE A 49 -4.68 -0.66 -0.02
N LEU A 50 -3.41 -0.89 -0.34
CA LEU A 50 -2.70 -2.14 -0.13
C LEU A 50 -1.35 -1.84 0.54
N GLY A 51 -0.87 -2.76 1.37
CA GLY A 51 0.43 -2.63 2.00
C GLY A 51 0.79 -3.83 2.85
N ASN A 52 2.05 -3.87 3.28
CA ASN A 52 2.60 -4.90 4.16
C ASN A 52 3.48 -4.31 5.27
N GLY A 53 3.28 -3.02 5.59
CA GLY A 53 4.07 -2.28 6.57
C GLY A 53 5.40 -1.74 6.03
N LEU A 54 5.96 -2.31 4.95
CA LEU A 54 7.21 -1.86 4.32
C LEU A 54 6.96 -1.07 3.03
N VAL A 55 6.11 -1.58 2.16
CA VAL A 55 5.69 -0.91 0.94
C VAL A 55 4.18 -1.01 0.80
N GLY A 56 3.61 -0.15 -0.02
CA GLY A 56 2.18 -0.17 -0.29
C GLY A 56 1.81 0.70 -1.47
N MET A 57 0.52 0.75 -1.77
CA MET A 57 -0.02 1.60 -2.82
C MET A 57 -1.45 2.02 -2.52
N MET A 58 -1.81 3.21 -3.03
CA MET A 58 -3.19 3.69 -3.13
C MET A 58 -3.63 3.61 -4.58
N VAL A 59 -4.81 3.04 -4.83
CA VAL A 59 -5.31 2.85 -6.20
C VAL A 59 -6.57 3.68 -6.41
N TYR A 60 -6.55 4.54 -7.42
CA TYR A 60 -7.66 5.43 -7.78
C TYR A 60 -7.61 5.79 -9.26
N ALA A 61 -8.63 6.44 -9.79
CA ALA A 61 -8.65 6.91 -11.17
C ALA A 61 -8.36 8.42 -11.25
N ASP A 62 -7.70 8.82 -12.33
CA ASP A 62 -7.50 10.22 -12.69
C ASP A 62 -8.22 10.48 -14.02
N SER A 63 -9.35 11.18 -13.96
CA SER A 63 -10.14 11.48 -15.15
C SER A 63 -9.46 12.46 -16.11
N THR A 64 -8.61 13.34 -15.58
CA THR A 64 -7.85 14.30 -16.39
C THR A 64 -6.81 13.58 -17.26
N LEU A 65 -6.17 12.55 -16.69
CA LEU A 65 -5.20 11.73 -17.39
C LEU A 65 -5.83 10.56 -18.15
N ASN A 66 -7.09 10.23 -17.89
CA ASN A 66 -7.74 9.01 -18.36
C ASN A 66 -6.94 7.75 -17.99
N ALA A 67 -6.57 7.63 -16.72
CA ALA A 67 -5.69 6.58 -16.23
C ALA A 67 -6.11 6.05 -14.86
N LEU A 68 -5.73 4.79 -14.56
CA LEU A 68 -5.61 4.34 -13.17
C LEU A 68 -4.26 4.73 -12.61
N VAL A 69 -4.27 5.17 -11.37
CA VAL A 69 -3.10 5.56 -10.61
C VAL A 69 -2.85 4.54 -9.51
N PHE A 70 -1.67 3.96 -9.48
CA PHE A 70 -1.14 3.17 -8.38
C PHE A 70 -0.07 4.01 -7.69
N HIS A 71 -0.48 4.77 -6.68
CA HIS A 71 0.38 5.70 -5.97
C HIS A 71 1.17 4.94 -4.92
N LEU A 72 2.48 4.88 -5.12
CA LEU A 72 3.38 4.07 -4.31
C LEU A 72 3.65 4.73 -2.95
N GLY A 73 3.82 3.90 -1.93
CA GLY A 73 4.17 4.33 -0.59
C GLY A 73 5.29 3.49 0.00
N ARG A 74 6.22 4.18 0.71
CA ARG A 74 7.24 3.56 1.52
C ARG A 74 7.43 4.39 2.79
N PRO A 75 7.11 3.87 3.99
CA PRO A 75 7.02 4.67 5.21
C PRO A 75 8.37 5.18 5.71
N ASP A 76 9.47 4.51 5.39
CA ASP A 76 10.82 4.88 5.82
C ASP A 76 11.53 5.86 4.85
N VAL A 77 10.95 6.20 3.72
CA VAL A 77 11.43 7.28 2.85
C VAL A 77 10.92 8.61 3.38
N THR A 78 11.72 9.25 4.21
CA THR A 78 11.36 10.50 4.88
C THR A 78 12.43 11.57 4.67
N ASP A 79 12.05 12.82 4.86
CA ASP A 79 12.99 13.93 4.88
C ASP A 79 13.64 14.01 6.26
N HIS A 80 14.79 13.36 6.42
CA HIS A 80 15.52 13.28 7.70
C HIS A 80 16.31 14.55 8.04
N ARG A 81 16.16 15.63 7.29
CA ARG A 81 16.88 16.86 7.55
C ARG A 81 16.55 17.38 8.93
N LYS A 82 17.59 17.47 9.77
CA LYS A 82 17.50 18.18 11.04
C LYS A 82 17.41 19.67 10.70
N ALA A 83 16.25 20.24 10.95
CA ALA A 83 16.01 21.61 10.60
C ALA A 83 16.88 22.56 11.41
N PRO A 84 17.65 23.44 10.76
CA PRO A 84 18.20 24.62 11.41
C PRO A 84 17.11 25.54 11.97
N TYR A 85 15.87 25.29 11.64
CA TYR A 85 14.65 26.02 11.97
C TYR A 85 13.95 25.56 13.26
N ARG A 86 14.50 24.63 14.03
CA ARG A 86 13.98 24.28 15.37
C ARG A 86 13.80 25.47 16.32
N LYS A 87 14.36 26.63 15.95
CA LYS A 87 14.26 27.89 16.70
C LYS A 87 13.30 28.91 16.06
N THR A 88 12.67 28.61 14.92
CA THR A 88 11.76 29.55 14.28
C THR A 88 10.32 29.21 14.61
N SER A 89 9.68 30.12 15.27
CA SER A 89 8.30 30.07 15.73
C SER A 89 7.28 29.84 14.60
N ILE A 90 7.00 28.59 14.24
CA ILE A 90 5.73 28.24 13.57
C ILE A 90 4.64 28.03 14.64
N GLY A 91 4.86 28.51 15.83
CA GLY A 91 3.90 28.50 16.91
C GLY A 91 4.16 27.47 18.02
N THR A 92 4.58 26.25 17.73
CA THR A 92 4.95 25.25 18.75
C THR A 92 6.10 24.37 18.27
N GLU A 93 6.92 23.87 19.19
CA GLU A 93 7.98 22.90 18.89
C GLU A 93 7.45 21.63 18.18
N GLU A 94 6.18 21.30 18.42
CA GLU A 94 5.52 20.16 17.77
C GLU A 94 5.17 20.43 16.31
N ALA A 95 4.76 21.67 15.96
CA ALA A 95 4.51 22.06 14.58
C ALA A 95 5.79 22.05 13.74
N ASP A 96 6.93 22.41 14.34
CA ASP A 96 8.24 22.34 13.70
C ASP A 96 8.66 20.89 13.46
N LYS A 97 8.37 19.96 14.38
CA LYS A 97 8.60 18.52 14.21
C LYS A 97 7.75 17.90 13.09
N MET A 98 6.58 18.44 12.81
CA MET A 98 5.72 17.96 11.73
C MET A 98 6.32 18.15 10.34
N VAL A 99 7.25 19.05 10.14
CA VAL A 99 7.96 19.26 8.87
C VAL A 99 9.23 18.41 8.79
N ASP A 100 9.84 18.13 9.93
CA ASP A 100 11.02 17.30 10.06
C ASP A 100 10.70 15.87 9.67
N PHE A 101 10.73 14.95 9.47
CA PHE A 101 10.35 13.56 9.21
C PHE A 101 9.10 13.40 8.33
N CYS A 102 8.82 14.37 7.46
CA CYS A 102 7.74 14.21 6.50
C CYS A 102 8.06 13.07 5.53
N ARG A 103 7.12 12.13 5.36
CA ARG A 103 7.22 11.12 4.32
C ARG A 103 7.30 11.79 2.96
N LEU A 104 8.20 11.30 2.12
CA LEU A 104 8.35 11.76 0.76
C LEU A 104 7.46 10.93 -0.17
N ASP A 105 7.06 11.55 -1.26
CA ASP A 105 6.38 10.90 -2.36
C ASP A 105 7.41 10.08 -3.15
N VAL A 106 7.26 8.77 -3.18
CA VAL A 106 8.19 7.86 -3.89
C VAL A 106 7.79 7.60 -5.34
N GLY A 107 6.65 8.19 -5.77
CA GLY A 107 6.17 8.12 -7.14
C GLY A 107 4.92 7.27 -7.34
N LYS A 108 4.56 7.07 -8.59
CA LYS A 108 3.34 6.36 -8.97
C LYS A 108 3.49 5.64 -10.30
N MET A 109 2.74 4.56 -10.48
CA MET A 109 2.53 3.90 -11.75
C MET A 109 1.18 4.31 -12.32
N LEU A 110 1.15 4.70 -13.57
CA LEU A 110 -0.07 5.01 -14.30
C LEU A 110 -0.36 3.91 -15.33
N LEU A 111 -1.57 3.37 -15.29
CA LEU A 111 -2.09 2.46 -16.30
C LEU A 111 -3.03 3.22 -17.22
N PHE A 112 -2.66 3.33 -18.49
CA PHE A 112 -3.43 3.97 -19.55
C PHE A 112 -4.07 2.89 -20.43
N PRO A 113 -5.36 2.60 -20.31
CA PRO A 113 -6.03 1.74 -21.26
C PRO A 113 -6.20 2.45 -22.61
N GLU A 114 -6.30 1.70 -23.68
CA GLU A 114 -6.82 2.25 -24.94
C GLU A 114 -8.30 2.57 -24.79
N GLY A 115 -8.71 3.73 -25.31
CA GLY A 115 -10.07 4.23 -25.14
C GLY A 115 -10.29 5.04 -23.87
N LYS A 116 -11.50 5.60 -23.77
CA LYS A 116 -11.90 6.42 -22.63
C LYS A 116 -12.46 5.53 -21.51
N ILE A 117 -11.98 5.70 -20.30
CA ILE A 117 -12.56 5.07 -19.11
C ILE A 117 -13.98 5.62 -18.91
N LEU A 118 -14.97 4.74 -18.94
CA LEU A 118 -16.38 5.07 -18.76
C LEU A 118 -16.85 4.81 -17.33
N SER A 119 -16.43 3.71 -16.74
CA SER A 119 -16.80 3.28 -15.40
C SER A 119 -15.81 2.25 -14.87
N GLY A 120 -15.96 1.87 -13.62
CA GLY A 120 -15.24 0.75 -13.03
C GLY A 120 -15.64 0.55 -11.57
N THR A 121 -15.24 -0.58 -11.03
CA THR A 121 -15.51 -0.99 -9.65
C THR A 121 -14.27 -1.56 -9.03
N PHE A 122 -14.13 -1.42 -7.70
CA PHE A 122 -13.08 -2.05 -6.94
C PHE A 122 -13.68 -2.91 -5.82
N TYR A 123 -13.00 -4.01 -5.55
CA TYR A 123 -13.29 -4.91 -4.43
C TYR A 123 -11.99 -5.21 -3.69
N LEU A 124 -11.87 -4.79 -2.44
CA LEU A 124 -10.74 -5.07 -1.57
C LEU A 124 -11.14 -6.13 -0.55
N ASP A 125 -10.62 -7.32 -0.74
CA ASP A 125 -10.68 -8.41 0.24
C ASP A 125 -9.62 -8.17 1.31
N ILE A 126 -10.04 -7.62 2.45
CA ILE A 126 -9.12 -7.31 3.56
C ILE A 126 -8.64 -8.58 4.28
N TYR A 127 -9.33 -9.71 4.16
CA TYR A 127 -8.90 -10.98 4.76
C TYR A 127 -7.70 -11.59 4.04
N ASN A 128 -7.67 -11.45 2.72
CA ASN A 128 -6.57 -11.94 1.87
C ASN A 128 -5.60 -10.83 1.45
N ALA A 129 -5.92 -9.57 1.74
CA ALA A 129 -5.19 -8.37 1.31
C ALA A 129 -5.04 -8.27 -0.22
N GLU A 130 -6.13 -8.48 -0.92
CA GLU A 130 -6.18 -8.52 -2.38
C GLU A 130 -7.19 -7.53 -2.92
N LEU A 131 -6.79 -6.72 -3.88
CA LEU A 131 -7.64 -5.77 -4.59
C LEU A 131 -7.93 -6.27 -5.99
N THR A 132 -9.20 -6.41 -6.32
CA THR A 132 -9.66 -6.66 -7.69
C THR A 132 -10.32 -5.40 -8.22
N GLY A 133 -9.96 -4.99 -9.42
CA GLY A 133 -10.58 -3.88 -10.11
C GLY A 133 -11.07 -4.27 -11.49
N HIS A 134 -12.20 -3.72 -11.89
CA HIS A 134 -12.76 -3.85 -13.22
C HIS A 134 -12.96 -2.47 -13.82
N LEU A 135 -12.46 -2.26 -15.03
CA LEU A 135 -12.64 -1.04 -15.81
C LEU A 135 -13.40 -1.35 -17.08
N LYS A 136 -14.34 -0.48 -17.40
CA LYS A 136 -15.00 -0.44 -18.69
C LYS A 136 -14.55 0.79 -19.47
N THR A 137 -14.03 0.57 -20.69
CA THR A 137 -13.73 1.65 -21.63
C THR A 137 -14.67 1.61 -22.83
N ASP A 138 -14.64 2.64 -23.64
CA ASP A 138 -15.39 2.68 -24.91
C ASP A 138 -14.81 1.71 -25.98
N LYS A 139 -13.68 1.05 -25.70
CA LYS A 139 -13.02 0.08 -26.58
C LYS A 139 -13.12 -1.36 -26.06
N GLY A 140 -13.44 -1.58 -24.79
CA GLY A 140 -13.53 -2.87 -24.14
C GLY A 140 -13.15 -2.82 -22.67
N ASP A 141 -13.04 -3.99 -22.07
CA ASP A 141 -12.87 -4.14 -20.63
C ASP A 141 -11.43 -4.50 -20.24
N LEU A 142 -11.05 -4.06 -19.06
CA LEU A 142 -9.80 -4.41 -18.40
C LEU A 142 -10.10 -4.79 -16.96
N THR A 143 -9.47 -5.84 -16.47
CA THR A 143 -9.46 -6.23 -15.07
C THR A 143 -8.04 -6.24 -14.53
N PHE A 144 -7.90 -5.92 -13.26
CA PHE A 144 -6.63 -6.11 -12.57
C PHE A 144 -6.83 -6.77 -11.21
N HIS A 145 -5.79 -7.44 -10.77
CA HIS A 145 -5.68 -8.00 -9.42
C HIS A 145 -4.36 -7.53 -8.82
N ALA A 146 -4.43 -6.84 -7.69
CA ALA A 146 -3.28 -6.20 -7.06
C ALA A 146 -3.12 -6.67 -5.61
N TYR A 147 -1.88 -6.82 -5.16
CA TYR A 147 -1.53 -7.18 -3.80
C TYR A 147 -0.08 -6.81 -3.48
N THR A 148 0.23 -6.72 -2.21
CA THR A 148 1.58 -6.47 -1.70
C THR A 148 2.00 -7.70 -0.89
N PRO A 149 2.89 -8.57 -1.44
CA PRO A 149 3.28 -9.81 -0.77
C PRO A 149 3.97 -9.58 0.58
N GLN A 150 3.68 -10.44 1.55
CA GLN A 150 4.39 -10.51 2.82
C GLN A 150 5.56 -11.50 2.75
N PRO A 151 6.77 -11.16 3.19
CA PRO A 151 7.24 -9.84 3.66
C PRO A 151 7.98 -9.04 2.56
N GLU A 152 7.71 -9.32 1.29
CA GLU A 152 8.49 -8.82 0.16
C GLU A 152 8.30 -7.31 -0.08
N GLU A 153 9.37 -6.58 -0.35
CA GLU A 153 9.34 -5.14 -0.65
C GLU A 153 8.93 -4.88 -2.12
N VAL A 154 7.79 -5.43 -2.54
CA VAL A 154 7.29 -5.33 -3.91
C VAL A 154 5.77 -5.19 -3.93
N ASN A 155 5.26 -4.38 -4.84
CA ASN A 155 3.85 -4.34 -5.21
C ASN A 155 3.66 -5.11 -6.52
N ILE A 156 2.61 -5.92 -6.62
CA ILE A 156 2.31 -6.74 -7.80
C ILE A 156 0.92 -6.36 -8.32
N VAL A 157 0.83 -6.15 -9.63
CA VAL A 157 -0.44 -5.92 -10.33
C VAL A 157 -0.54 -6.86 -11.53
N GLU A 158 -1.43 -7.82 -11.46
CA GLU A 158 -1.76 -8.72 -12.55
C GLU A 158 -2.88 -8.09 -13.38
N VAL A 159 -2.65 -7.87 -14.67
CA VAL A 159 -3.64 -7.25 -15.58
C VAL A 159 -4.12 -8.28 -16.57
N SER A 160 -5.44 -8.29 -16.80
CA SER A 160 -6.09 -9.02 -17.89
C SER A 160 -6.93 -8.02 -18.68
N SER A 161 -6.63 -7.87 -19.97
CA SER A 161 -7.23 -6.81 -20.77
C SER A 161 -7.69 -7.31 -22.13
N GLY A 162 -8.90 -6.89 -22.49
CA GLY A 162 -9.44 -7.04 -23.84
C GLY A 162 -8.98 -5.93 -24.79
N VAL A 163 -8.33 -4.90 -24.28
CA VAL A 163 -7.84 -3.74 -25.03
C VAL A 163 -6.35 -3.53 -24.79
N PRO A 164 -5.60 -2.94 -25.71
CA PRO A 164 -4.24 -2.50 -25.45
C PRO A 164 -4.17 -1.53 -24.28
N TYR A 165 -3.09 -1.55 -23.55
CA TYR A 165 -2.79 -0.59 -22.48
C TYR A 165 -1.27 -0.40 -22.36
N ARG A 166 -0.87 0.62 -21.63
CA ARG A 166 0.53 0.89 -21.32
C ARG A 166 0.71 1.37 -19.90
N TRP A 167 1.86 1.06 -19.33
CA TRP A 167 2.31 1.60 -18.07
C TRP A 167 3.20 2.84 -18.27
N LYS A 168 3.16 3.75 -17.30
CA LYS A 168 4.11 4.86 -17.19
C LYS A 168 4.44 5.10 -15.74
N GLY A 169 5.70 5.05 -15.38
CA GLY A 169 6.19 5.47 -14.08
C GLY A 169 6.33 6.99 -13.99
N ILE A 170 5.92 7.57 -12.90
CA ILE A 170 6.10 8.98 -12.58
C ILE A 170 6.85 9.04 -11.25
N PRO A 171 8.05 9.61 -11.20
CA PRO A 171 8.81 9.72 -9.97
C PRO A 171 8.12 10.64 -8.97
N GLY A 172 8.47 10.50 -7.71
CA GLY A 172 8.03 11.36 -6.64
C GLY A 172 8.46 12.80 -6.81
N ASN A 173 7.70 13.70 -6.21
CA ASN A 173 8.05 15.12 -6.23
C ASN A 173 9.23 15.39 -5.28
N PRO A 174 10.30 16.09 -5.70
CA PRO A 174 11.44 16.38 -4.84
C PRO A 174 11.13 17.30 -3.66
N CYS A 175 10.03 18.05 -3.74
CA CYS A 175 9.55 18.88 -2.65
C CYS A 175 8.71 18.07 -1.67
N SER A 176 8.97 18.21 -0.38
CA SER A 176 8.17 17.60 0.68
C SER A 176 6.68 17.86 0.50
N PRO A 177 5.81 16.86 0.68
CA PRO A 177 4.36 17.05 0.63
C PRO A 177 3.86 18.14 1.58
N ARG A 178 4.46 18.28 2.75
CA ARG A 178 4.09 19.34 3.71
C ARG A 178 4.34 20.74 3.17
N ILE A 179 5.49 20.95 2.51
CA ILE A 179 5.82 22.23 1.88
C ILE A 179 4.89 22.51 0.70
N ARG A 180 4.46 21.48 -0.05
CA ARG A 180 3.49 21.67 -1.14
C ARG A 180 2.09 22.07 -0.63
N VAL A 181 1.67 21.53 0.50
CA VAL A 181 0.39 21.90 1.15
C VAL A 181 0.47 23.28 1.81
N PHE A 182 1.62 23.64 2.34
CA PHE A 182 1.86 24.93 3.02
C PHE A 182 3.03 25.69 2.37
N PRO A 183 2.87 26.24 1.15
CA PRO A 183 3.97 26.84 0.38
C PRO A 183 4.68 28.01 1.10
N HIS A 184 3.97 28.75 1.95
CA HIS A 184 4.53 29.82 2.77
C HIS A 184 5.64 29.35 3.73
N LEU A 185 5.66 28.06 4.07
CA LEU A 185 6.71 27.48 4.90
C LEU A 185 8.04 27.35 4.16
N LYS A 186 8.03 27.29 2.82
CA LYS A 186 9.25 27.11 2.03
C LYS A 186 10.24 28.24 2.28
N GLU A 187 9.78 29.47 2.23
CA GLU A 187 10.60 30.66 2.49
C GLU A 187 10.94 30.80 3.97
N LYS A 188 9.93 30.72 4.85
CA LYS A 188 10.09 30.82 6.30
C LYS A 188 11.11 29.84 6.85
N LEU A 189 11.12 28.60 6.36
CA LEU A 189 12.02 27.54 6.80
C LEU A 189 13.30 27.45 5.97
N LYS A 190 13.49 28.33 4.97
CA LYS A 190 14.59 28.24 4.00
C LYS A 190 14.72 26.83 3.39
N TYR A 191 13.55 26.19 3.17
CA TYR A 191 13.49 24.82 2.68
C TYR A 191 14.01 24.72 1.24
N LYS A 192 14.93 23.77 1.02
CA LYS A 192 15.43 23.43 -0.32
C LYS A 192 14.80 22.11 -0.75
N ASP A 193 14.29 22.03 -1.96
CA ASP A 193 13.84 20.78 -2.52
C ASP A 193 14.99 19.78 -2.62
N ASN A 194 14.70 18.49 -2.52
CA ASN A 194 15.68 17.45 -2.82
C ASN A 194 16.09 17.55 -4.30
N PRO A 195 17.23 17.00 -4.71
CA PRO A 195 17.58 16.88 -6.14
C PRO A 195 16.46 16.20 -6.94
N ALA A 196 16.29 16.60 -8.18
CA ALA A 196 15.33 15.95 -9.06
C ALA A 196 15.70 14.46 -9.23
N PRO A 197 14.72 13.54 -9.29
CA PRO A 197 14.99 12.14 -9.57
C PRO A 197 15.63 11.95 -10.96
N VAL A 198 16.62 11.05 -11.03
CA VAL A 198 17.15 10.57 -12.31
C VAL A 198 16.26 9.44 -12.80
N VAL A 199 15.73 9.56 -14.00
CA VAL A 199 14.73 8.64 -14.56
C VAL A 199 15.32 7.91 -15.77
N ASP A 200 15.16 6.58 -15.77
CA ASP A 200 15.41 5.72 -16.94
C ASP A 200 14.15 4.86 -17.18
N GLN A 201 13.48 5.05 -18.32
CA GLN A 201 12.26 4.31 -18.65
C GLN A 201 12.28 3.84 -20.09
N LYS A 202 11.92 2.58 -20.27
CA LYS A 202 11.61 1.91 -21.52
C LYS A 202 10.13 1.51 -21.55
N ASP A 203 9.69 0.83 -22.60
CA ASP A 203 8.28 0.46 -22.77
C ASP A 203 7.74 -0.40 -21.61
N LYS A 204 8.49 -1.42 -21.19
CA LYS A 204 8.04 -2.42 -20.20
C LYS A 204 8.84 -2.47 -18.91
N GLU A 205 9.78 -1.59 -18.76
CA GLU A 205 10.57 -1.48 -17.54
C GLU A 205 11.08 -0.06 -17.34
N GLY A 206 11.39 0.29 -16.11
CA GLY A 206 12.01 1.57 -15.82
C GLY A 206 12.35 1.73 -14.36
N SER A 207 13.05 2.81 -14.09
CA SER A 207 13.46 3.16 -12.75
C SER A 207 13.53 4.67 -12.57
N TRP A 208 13.57 5.08 -11.33
CA TRP A 208 14.03 6.40 -10.92
C TRP A 208 14.80 6.30 -9.62
N VAL A 209 15.81 7.12 -9.50
CA VAL A 209 16.66 7.24 -8.31
C VAL A 209 16.65 8.68 -7.84
N GLN A 210 16.41 8.91 -6.57
CA GLN A 210 16.46 10.24 -5.97
C GLN A 210 17.41 10.25 -4.79
N SER A 211 18.43 11.12 -4.87
CA SER A 211 19.27 11.46 -3.74
C SER A 211 18.54 12.42 -2.80
N LEU A 212 18.72 12.24 -1.51
CA LEU A 212 18.10 13.06 -0.48
C LEU A 212 19.13 13.98 0.18
N LEU A 213 18.78 15.25 0.38
CA LEU A 213 19.64 16.21 1.08
C LEU A 213 19.90 15.80 2.54
N ALA A 214 19.08 14.92 3.08
CA ALA A 214 19.29 14.31 4.38
C ALA A 214 20.45 13.30 4.44
N GLY A 215 21.04 12.93 3.29
CA GLY A 215 22.16 12.00 3.19
C GLY A 215 21.78 10.56 2.82
N GLY A 216 20.52 10.30 2.46
CA GLY A 216 20.03 9.03 1.91
C GLY A 216 19.78 9.07 0.41
N ASP A 217 19.37 7.95 -0.14
CA ASP A 217 18.82 7.82 -1.48
C ASP A 217 17.73 6.75 -1.51
N TYR A 218 16.78 6.88 -2.40
CA TYR A 218 15.84 5.81 -2.70
C TYR A 218 15.75 5.59 -4.21
N ALA A 219 15.39 4.38 -4.58
CA ALA A 219 15.10 4.03 -5.96
C ALA A 219 13.84 3.21 -6.07
N THR A 220 13.08 3.46 -7.12
CA THR A 220 11.99 2.60 -7.55
C THR A 220 12.38 1.96 -8.89
N TYR A 221 12.18 0.65 -8.99
CA TYR A 221 12.29 -0.11 -10.22
C TYR A 221 10.99 -0.85 -10.49
N TRP A 222 10.56 -0.82 -11.74
CA TRP A 222 9.38 -1.53 -12.18
C TRP A 222 9.64 -2.31 -13.47
N LYS A 223 8.92 -3.42 -13.63
CA LYS A 223 8.99 -4.27 -14.80
C LYS A 223 7.64 -4.93 -15.07
N GLU A 224 7.17 -4.81 -16.32
CA GLU A 224 6.03 -5.56 -16.82
C GLU A 224 6.50 -6.82 -17.53
N VAL A 225 5.90 -7.95 -17.16
CA VAL A 225 6.22 -9.27 -17.73
C VAL A 225 4.96 -9.86 -18.36
N PRO A 226 5.01 -10.34 -19.60
CA PRO A 226 3.88 -11.04 -20.21
C PRO A 226 3.47 -12.26 -19.39
N GLY A 227 2.17 -12.40 -19.14
CA GLY A 227 1.56 -13.52 -18.42
C GLY A 227 0.75 -14.46 -19.30
N GLY A 228 0.92 -14.35 -20.62
CA GLY A 228 0.17 -15.07 -21.64
C GLY A 228 -0.62 -14.15 -22.56
N LYS A 229 -1.56 -14.70 -23.33
CA LYS A 229 -2.40 -13.89 -24.23
C LYS A 229 -3.30 -12.94 -23.43
N SER A 230 -3.19 -11.63 -23.71
CA SER A 230 -3.98 -10.57 -23.04
C SER A 230 -3.75 -10.44 -21.52
N ARG A 231 -2.63 -10.96 -21.00
CA ARG A 231 -2.27 -10.87 -19.59
C ARG A 231 -0.85 -10.39 -19.41
N SER A 232 -0.63 -9.61 -18.37
CA SER A 232 0.72 -9.27 -17.89
C SER A 232 0.75 -9.12 -16.38
N VAL A 233 1.96 -9.07 -15.84
CA VAL A 233 2.22 -8.82 -14.42
C VAL A 233 3.18 -7.65 -14.32
N LEU A 234 2.78 -6.60 -13.63
CA LEU A 234 3.65 -5.50 -13.23
C LEU A 234 4.22 -5.81 -11.85
N TYR A 235 5.52 -5.71 -11.71
CA TYR A 235 6.26 -5.74 -10.46
C TYR A 235 6.84 -4.37 -10.20
N VAL A 236 6.66 -3.83 -9.00
CA VAL A 236 7.21 -2.51 -8.61
C VAL A 236 7.82 -2.62 -7.24
N SER A 237 9.12 -2.37 -7.14
CA SER A 237 9.85 -2.33 -5.86
C SER A 237 10.44 -0.95 -5.64
N THR A 238 10.39 -0.49 -4.39
CA THR A 238 11.07 0.72 -3.94
C THR A 238 12.02 0.36 -2.82
N ALA A 239 13.32 0.66 -2.98
CA ALA A 239 14.32 0.48 -1.95
C ALA A 239 14.80 1.82 -1.42
N ASN A 240 15.18 1.86 -0.13
CA ASN A 240 15.66 3.05 0.58
C ASN A 240 17.01 2.76 1.25
N GLU A 241 17.95 3.68 1.16
CA GLU A 241 19.28 3.60 1.76
C GLU A 241 19.60 4.86 2.57
N VAL A 242 19.83 4.68 3.85
CA VAL A 242 20.28 5.75 4.77
C VAL A 242 21.37 5.19 5.69
N PRO A 243 22.63 5.66 5.56
CA PRO A 243 23.12 6.67 4.62
C PRO A 243 23.08 6.20 3.16
N ALA A 244 23.19 7.13 2.21
CA ALA A 244 23.25 6.82 0.79
C ALA A 244 24.39 5.86 0.48
N SER A 245 24.07 4.76 -0.21
CA SER A 245 25.05 3.74 -0.58
C SER A 245 25.17 3.58 -2.11
N SER A 246 24.32 4.27 -2.87
CA SER A 246 24.15 4.09 -4.32
C SER A 246 23.70 2.67 -4.73
N LEU A 247 23.21 1.88 -3.77
CA LEU A 247 22.76 0.50 -3.99
C LEU A 247 21.24 0.36 -4.05
N SER A 248 20.48 1.43 -3.78
CA SER A 248 19.02 1.40 -3.74
C SER A 248 18.41 0.84 -5.03
N LEU A 249 18.91 1.26 -6.20
CA LEU A 249 18.43 0.73 -7.50
C LEU A 249 18.73 -0.78 -7.63
N ALA A 250 19.96 -1.19 -7.32
CA ALA A 250 20.34 -2.61 -7.41
C ALA A 250 19.50 -3.49 -6.47
N LYS A 251 19.17 -2.99 -5.27
CA LYS A 251 18.26 -3.67 -4.33
C LYS A 251 16.85 -3.79 -4.87
N ALA A 252 16.27 -2.71 -5.40
CA ALA A 252 14.94 -2.73 -6.00
C ALA A 252 14.88 -3.72 -7.19
N MET A 253 15.89 -3.71 -8.07
CA MET A 253 15.99 -4.67 -9.18
C MET A 253 16.07 -6.11 -8.68
N LYS A 254 16.95 -6.39 -7.73
CA LYS A 254 17.11 -7.73 -7.14
C LYS A 254 15.81 -8.23 -6.50
N THR A 255 15.06 -7.37 -5.82
CA THR A 255 13.75 -7.71 -5.24
C THR A 255 12.77 -8.12 -6.33
N VAL A 256 12.68 -7.37 -7.43
CA VAL A 256 11.80 -7.72 -8.55
C VAL A 256 12.21 -9.05 -9.20
N GLU A 257 13.49 -9.28 -9.42
CA GLU A 257 14.00 -10.53 -9.97
C GLU A 257 13.69 -11.74 -9.08
N ALA A 258 13.98 -11.65 -7.79
CA ALA A 258 13.69 -12.69 -6.83
C ALA A 258 12.17 -13.01 -6.75
N THR A 259 11.35 -11.97 -6.82
CA THR A 259 9.89 -12.08 -6.84
C THR A 259 9.39 -12.80 -8.09
N GLN A 260 9.96 -12.50 -9.25
CA GLN A 260 9.64 -13.19 -10.51
C GLN A 260 10.01 -14.69 -10.46
N ILE A 261 11.18 -15.02 -9.91
CA ILE A 261 11.63 -16.41 -9.72
C ILE A 261 10.68 -17.17 -8.79
N THR A 262 10.25 -16.55 -7.70
CA THR A 262 9.30 -17.15 -6.74
C THR A 262 7.93 -17.39 -7.39
N GLY A 263 7.50 -16.51 -8.25
CA GLY A 263 6.23 -16.59 -8.99
C GLY A 263 5.01 -16.15 -8.20
N THR A 264 4.06 -15.54 -8.90
CA THR A 264 2.88 -14.90 -8.32
C THR A 264 1.97 -15.86 -7.54
N LYS A 265 1.86 -17.12 -7.99
CA LYS A 265 1.02 -18.13 -7.33
C LYS A 265 1.49 -18.43 -5.91
N LEU A 266 2.80 -18.67 -5.73
CA LEU A 266 3.36 -18.98 -4.42
C LEU A 266 3.35 -17.75 -3.50
N LEU A 267 3.63 -16.57 -4.04
CA LEU A 267 3.59 -15.31 -3.29
C LEU A 267 2.17 -15.01 -2.78
N LYS A 268 1.15 -15.15 -3.61
CA LYS A 268 -0.25 -15.02 -3.17
C LYS A 268 -0.60 -15.99 -2.05
N GLN A 269 -0.24 -17.27 -2.22
CA GLN A 269 -0.51 -18.27 -1.19
C GLN A 269 0.13 -17.90 0.15
N LYS A 270 1.42 -17.52 0.16
CA LYS A 270 2.12 -17.09 1.39
C LYS A 270 1.49 -15.84 1.99
N THR A 271 1.13 -14.86 1.17
CA THR A 271 0.48 -13.62 1.61
C THR A 271 -0.86 -13.89 2.27
N ARG A 272 -1.71 -14.72 1.65
CA ARG A 272 -2.98 -15.14 2.24
C ARG A 272 -2.78 -15.87 3.57
N GLN A 273 -1.84 -16.80 3.64
CA GLN A 273 -1.53 -17.52 4.89
C GLN A 273 -1.13 -16.56 6.01
N TRP A 274 -0.31 -15.56 5.71
CA TRP A 274 0.09 -14.56 6.69
C TRP A 274 -1.09 -13.71 7.17
N TRP A 275 -1.90 -13.19 6.24
CA TRP A 275 -3.05 -12.35 6.55
C TRP A 275 -4.15 -13.11 7.29
N ASN A 276 -4.42 -14.35 6.88
CA ASN A 276 -5.41 -15.20 7.57
C ASN A 276 -4.96 -15.45 9.01
N ALA A 277 -3.71 -15.85 9.24
CA ALA A 277 -3.15 -16.03 10.57
C ALA A 277 -3.13 -14.72 11.40
N TYR A 278 -2.99 -13.56 10.77
CA TYR A 278 -3.08 -12.27 11.43
C TYR A 278 -4.51 -11.99 11.92
N HIS A 279 -5.50 -12.16 11.06
CA HIS A 279 -6.91 -11.94 11.41
C HIS A 279 -7.45 -12.95 12.43
N GLU A 280 -6.94 -14.17 12.45
CA GLU A 280 -7.30 -15.18 13.44
C GLU A 280 -6.86 -14.85 14.88
N ARG A 281 -5.95 -13.89 15.05
CA ARG A 281 -5.46 -13.48 16.39
C ARG A 281 -6.45 -12.59 17.16
N SER A 282 -7.41 -11.99 16.48
CA SER A 282 -8.35 -11.07 17.11
C SER A 282 -9.69 -11.09 16.40
N PHE A 283 -10.75 -11.31 17.16
CA PHE A 283 -12.10 -11.38 16.65
C PHE A 283 -13.01 -10.42 17.43
N LEU A 284 -13.81 -9.68 16.69
CA LEU A 284 -14.84 -8.80 17.22
C LEU A 284 -16.15 -9.03 16.48
N SER A 285 -17.23 -9.29 17.22
CA SER A 285 -18.59 -9.26 16.69
C SER A 285 -19.49 -8.47 17.61
N ILE A 286 -20.05 -7.38 17.10
CA ILE A 286 -20.91 -6.48 17.85
C ILE A 286 -22.17 -6.14 17.03
N PRO A 287 -23.27 -5.69 17.68
CA PRO A 287 -24.49 -5.31 16.98
C PRO A 287 -24.31 -4.15 16.00
N ASP A 288 -23.45 -3.17 16.33
CA ASP A 288 -23.13 -2.05 15.45
C ASP A 288 -22.17 -2.47 14.35
N LYS A 289 -22.71 -2.77 13.17
CA LYS A 289 -21.92 -3.22 12.01
C LYS A 289 -21.00 -2.15 11.44
N LYS A 290 -21.25 -0.87 11.66
CA LYS A 290 -20.34 0.19 11.21
C LYS A 290 -19.09 0.24 12.07
N LEU A 291 -19.23 0.12 13.39
CA LEU A 291 -18.09 0.04 14.30
C LEU A 291 -17.31 -1.26 14.10
N GLU A 292 -18.00 -2.39 13.86
CA GLU A 292 -17.35 -3.66 13.53
C GLU A 292 -16.52 -3.56 12.24
N ASN A 293 -17.09 -3.00 11.18
CA ASN A 293 -16.35 -2.74 9.93
C ASN A 293 -15.14 -1.83 10.17
N PHE A 294 -15.33 -0.76 10.96
CA PHE A 294 -14.24 0.15 11.27
C PHE A 294 -13.10 -0.57 12.01
N TYR A 295 -13.42 -1.46 12.95
CA TYR A 295 -12.42 -2.28 13.64
C TYR A 295 -11.59 -3.11 12.67
N PHE A 296 -12.21 -3.88 11.76
CA PHE A 296 -11.47 -4.72 10.82
C PHE A 296 -10.67 -3.91 9.79
N ILE A 297 -11.19 -2.75 9.36
CA ILE A 297 -10.44 -1.82 8.51
C ILE A 297 -9.19 -1.28 9.23
N GLN A 298 -9.30 -0.94 10.54
CA GLN A 298 -8.15 -0.49 11.31
C GLN A 298 -7.14 -1.62 11.53
N MET A 299 -7.60 -2.83 11.82
CA MET A 299 -6.74 -4.01 11.90
C MET A 299 -5.95 -4.21 10.60
N TYR A 300 -6.61 -4.13 9.46
CA TYR A 300 -5.97 -4.22 8.15
C TYR A 300 -4.94 -3.09 7.91
N LYS A 301 -5.20 -1.88 8.38
CA LYS A 301 -4.25 -0.74 8.24
C LYS A 301 -3.04 -0.82 9.16
N LEU A 302 -3.14 -1.55 10.28
CA LEU A 302 -2.08 -1.66 11.28
C LEU A 302 -1.13 -2.83 11.02
N ALA A 303 -1.52 -3.75 10.17
CA ALA A 303 -0.69 -4.87 9.74
C ALA A 303 0.35 -4.41 8.69
#